data_28cc9dec2d323bf65b29376c52203b2a
#
_entry.id   28cc9dec2d323bf65b29376c52203b2a
#
_cell.length_a   1.000
_cell.length_b   1.000
_cell.length_c   1.000
_cell.angle_alpha   90.00
_cell.angle_beta   90.00
_cell.angle_gamma   90.00
#
_symmetry.space_group_name_H-M   'P 1'
#
loop_
_entity.id
_entity.type
_entity.pdbx_description
1 polymer ?
#
loop_
_entity_poly.entity_id
_entity_poly.type
_entity_poly.pdbx_seq_one_letter_code
_entity_poly.pdbx_strand_id
1 'polypeptide(L)'
;MSANISKSIKSQAKPGRTLAILAIILVAFTALAFIQNDKVKLGLDLRGGTSVTLQPRVTKGGSVSSAAIAQAVAIIRQRVNSLGVAESQVTAQGTGNNQQIVISVPGDTGTRIVDLVGQTAELRFRQVYAVGAGNSHTTSTSSTQSTTVTVPKPGAKPIPKKSTPPAVLTPTYPTGVTKSLDLKFAALDCTKAVNRQGGNIDEAGIPLVACNRDGTGKYILGAAEVVGTDVSSASASLDQTHGGGWMVLLNFNGNGTTKFGAITTRVVKLPSPQNQVAVVLDGLVYTSPQINSAIVAGNAQITGNFTQTQASDLANVLKYGALPLSFDRGNVEQVSPTLGANQLHDGLLAGLLGLILVILYSVFYYRGLGIVSVGSLTVAGGITYLLFLLLGKWIGFSLSLAGIAGAIVSIGITADSFIVYFERLRDEVRDGRSLR
;
A
#
# COMPACT_ATOMS: atom_id res chain seq x y z
N MET A 1 -41.18 67.53 -14.23
CA MET A 1 -39.90 67.04 -13.76
C MET A 1 -39.74 65.61 -14.28
N SER A 2 -38.92 65.48 -15.27
CA SER A 2 -38.77 64.36 -16.17
C SER A 2 -37.99 63.25 -15.51
N ALA A 3 -38.54 62.05 -15.49
CA ALA A 3 -37.86 60.85 -15.11
C ALA A 3 -37.11 60.27 -16.30
N ASN A 4 -35.77 60.28 -16.20
CA ASN A 4 -34.87 59.53 -17.07
C ASN A 4 -34.87 58.08 -16.67
N ILE A 5 -35.54 57.22 -17.40
CA ILE A 5 -35.50 55.78 -17.21
C ILE A 5 -34.57 55.17 -18.25
N SER A 6 -33.41 54.83 -17.75
CA SER A 6 -32.46 53.80 -18.14
C SER A 6 -32.61 53.16 -19.53
N LYS A 7 -31.65 53.50 -20.38
CA LYS A 7 -31.26 52.65 -21.53
C LYS A 7 -30.82 51.27 -21.04
N SER A 8 -31.72 50.32 -21.13
CA SER A 8 -31.39 48.88 -21.08
C SER A 8 -30.43 48.59 -22.23
N ILE A 9 -29.20 48.27 -21.90
CA ILE A 9 -28.19 47.74 -22.81
C ILE A 9 -28.67 46.34 -23.23
N LYS A 10 -29.41 46.28 -24.36
CA LYS A 10 -29.64 45.01 -25.06
C LYS A 10 -28.30 44.57 -25.64
N SER A 11 -27.55 43.81 -24.87
CA SER A 11 -26.47 42.98 -25.38
C SER A 11 -27.10 42.00 -26.38
N GLN A 12 -26.96 42.28 -27.68
CA GLN A 12 -27.32 41.31 -28.73
C GLN A 12 -26.33 40.16 -28.63
N ALA A 13 -26.69 39.13 -27.84
CA ALA A 13 -25.99 37.89 -27.84
C ALA A 13 -26.01 37.33 -29.28
N LYS A 14 -24.84 37.25 -29.92
CA LYS A 14 -24.69 36.66 -31.24
C LYS A 14 -24.53 35.15 -31.02
N PRO A 15 -25.61 34.34 -31.05
CA PRO A 15 -25.58 32.90 -30.65
C PRO A 15 -24.61 32.11 -31.52
N GLY A 16 -24.45 32.45 -32.78
CA GLY A 16 -23.48 31.79 -33.66
C GLY A 16 -22.03 31.98 -33.23
N ARG A 17 -21.67 33.12 -32.61
CA ARG A 17 -20.31 33.37 -32.12
C ARG A 17 -19.99 32.59 -30.85
N THR A 18 -20.95 32.46 -29.96
CA THR A 18 -20.78 31.63 -28.73
C THR A 18 -20.71 30.14 -29.05
N LEU A 19 -21.53 29.66 -30.00
CA LEU A 19 -21.46 28.27 -30.48
C LEU A 19 -20.13 28.01 -31.22
N ALA A 20 -19.63 28.92 -32.03
CA ALA A 20 -18.33 28.76 -32.68
C ALA A 20 -17.17 28.71 -31.67
N ILE A 21 -17.19 29.57 -30.63
CA ILE A 21 -16.17 29.51 -29.55
C ILE A 21 -16.24 28.19 -28.82
N LEU A 22 -17.44 27.70 -28.45
CA LEU A 22 -17.62 26.42 -27.81
C LEU A 22 -17.08 25.25 -28.67
N ALA A 23 -17.41 25.27 -29.98
CA ALA A 23 -16.92 24.26 -30.92
C ALA A 23 -15.40 24.28 -31.06
N ILE A 24 -14.77 25.45 -31.12
CA ILE A 24 -13.31 25.58 -31.18
C ILE A 24 -12.66 25.05 -29.90
N ILE A 25 -13.19 25.39 -28.74
CA ILE A 25 -12.70 24.89 -27.46
C ILE A 25 -12.81 23.36 -27.41
N LEU A 26 -13.94 22.80 -27.83
CA LEU A 26 -14.18 21.36 -27.83
C LEU A 26 -13.22 20.63 -28.78
N VAL A 27 -13.02 21.15 -30.00
CA VAL A 27 -12.08 20.61 -30.97
C VAL A 27 -10.63 20.71 -30.46
N ALA A 28 -10.25 21.84 -29.85
CA ALA A 28 -8.90 22.01 -29.29
C ALA A 28 -8.61 21.01 -28.16
N PHE A 29 -9.56 20.82 -27.24
CA PHE A 29 -9.40 19.84 -26.16
C PHE A 29 -9.40 18.39 -26.66
N THR A 30 -10.25 18.04 -27.64
CA THR A 30 -10.25 16.69 -28.24
C THR A 30 -8.96 16.42 -29.01
N ALA A 31 -8.45 17.39 -29.77
CA ALA A 31 -7.17 17.29 -30.46
C ALA A 31 -6.01 17.11 -29.47
N LEU A 32 -6.01 17.88 -28.37
CA LEU A 32 -4.99 17.75 -27.33
C LEU A 32 -5.01 16.37 -26.67
N ALA A 33 -6.20 15.85 -26.34
CA ALA A 33 -6.36 14.51 -25.76
C ALA A 33 -5.91 13.41 -26.72
N PHE A 34 -6.17 13.57 -28.01
CA PHE A 34 -5.78 12.61 -29.05
C PHE A 34 -4.26 12.59 -29.28
N ILE A 35 -3.62 13.76 -29.29
CA ILE A 35 -2.15 13.90 -29.42
C ILE A 35 -1.43 13.28 -28.22
N GLN A 36 -1.99 13.42 -27.02
CA GLN A 36 -1.41 12.88 -25.80
C GLN A 36 -1.72 11.37 -25.56
N ASN A 37 -2.51 10.75 -26.42
CA ASN A 37 -2.98 9.36 -26.30
C ASN A 37 -3.61 9.07 -24.93
N ASP A 38 -4.27 10.06 -24.35
CA ASP A 38 -4.91 9.97 -23.04
C ASP A 38 -6.13 9.02 -23.12
N LYS A 39 -6.22 8.07 -22.20
CA LYS A 39 -7.35 7.14 -22.06
C LYS A 39 -8.09 7.42 -20.76
N VAL A 40 -9.41 7.21 -20.76
CA VAL A 40 -10.21 7.24 -19.54
C VAL A 40 -9.75 6.13 -18.60
N LYS A 41 -9.39 6.49 -17.37
CA LYS A 41 -9.02 5.52 -16.35
C LYS A 41 -10.28 4.82 -15.85
N LEU A 42 -10.30 3.50 -15.92
CA LEU A 42 -11.39 2.68 -15.42
C LEU A 42 -11.16 2.33 -13.95
N GLY A 43 -12.22 2.30 -13.16
CA GLY A 43 -12.20 1.88 -11.76
C GLY A 43 -11.95 0.39 -11.58
N LEU A 44 -11.70 0.01 -10.32
CA LEU A 44 -11.43 -1.38 -9.95
C LEU A 44 -12.64 -2.29 -10.20
N ASP A 45 -13.84 -1.75 -10.03
CA ASP A 45 -15.13 -2.41 -10.30
C ASP A 45 -15.30 -2.84 -11.77
N LEU A 46 -14.63 -2.14 -12.70
CA LEU A 46 -14.68 -2.45 -14.14
C LEU A 46 -13.49 -3.27 -14.64
N ARG A 47 -12.32 -3.13 -14.02
CA ARG A 47 -11.10 -3.84 -14.41
C ARG A 47 -10.85 -5.10 -13.60
N GLY A 48 -11.49 -5.22 -12.44
CA GLY A 48 -11.15 -6.19 -11.43
C GLY A 48 -9.82 -5.86 -10.73
N GLY A 49 -9.60 -6.47 -9.59
CA GLY A 49 -8.38 -6.30 -8.80
C GLY A 49 -8.65 -6.33 -7.32
N THR A 50 -7.70 -5.83 -6.54
CA THR A 50 -7.79 -5.82 -5.08
C THR A 50 -7.74 -4.39 -4.53
N SER A 51 -8.67 -4.07 -3.64
CA SER A 51 -8.67 -2.82 -2.85
C SER A 51 -8.35 -3.13 -1.40
N VAL A 52 -7.47 -2.35 -0.81
CA VAL A 52 -7.07 -2.50 0.60
C VAL A 52 -7.18 -1.16 1.29
N THR A 53 -7.81 -1.18 2.45
CA THR A 53 -7.88 -0.02 3.32
C THR A 53 -6.88 -0.16 4.46
N LEU A 54 -6.02 0.82 4.64
CA LEU A 54 -5.07 0.92 5.75
C LEU A 54 -5.53 1.99 6.73
N GLN A 55 -5.69 1.61 7.99
CA GLN A 55 -6.07 2.53 9.07
C GLN A 55 -4.86 2.86 9.92
N PRO A 56 -4.53 4.14 10.16
CA PRO A 56 -3.40 4.51 10.99
C PRO A 56 -3.65 4.09 12.43
N ARG A 57 -2.65 3.45 13.03
CA ARG A 57 -2.67 3.08 14.45
C ARG A 57 -2.31 4.30 15.28
N VAL A 58 -3.27 4.82 16.00
CA VAL A 58 -3.06 5.97 16.92
C VAL A 58 -2.70 5.44 18.30
N THR A 59 -1.54 5.82 18.82
CA THR A 59 -1.20 5.60 20.23
C THR A 59 -2.14 6.45 21.10
N LYS A 60 -2.51 5.95 22.29
CA LYS A 60 -3.45 6.65 23.19
C LYS A 60 -3.03 8.13 23.35
N GLY A 61 -3.90 9.06 22.92
CA GLY A 61 -3.69 10.50 23.03
C GLY A 61 -2.96 11.17 21.85
N GLY A 62 -2.56 10.41 20.82
CA GLY A 62 -1.96 10.97 19.60
C GLY A 62 -3.00 11.44 18.56
N SER A 63 -2.62 12.38 17.73
CA SER A 63 -3.39 12.80 16.54
C SER A 63 -2.68 12.39 15.27
N VAL A 64 -3.45 11.99 14.27
CA VAL A 64 -2.92 11.67 12.93
C VAL A 64 -2.63 12.96 12.20
N SER A 65 -1.35 13.19 11.88
CA SER A 65 -0.95 14.36 11.08
C SER A 65 -1.26 14.12 9.60
N SER A 66 -1.92 15.07 8.94
CA SER A 66 -2.16 15.02 7.49
C SER A 66 -0.86 14.97 6.68
N ALA A 67 0.22 15.58 7.19
CA ALA A 67 1.53 15.50 6.57
C ALA A 67 2.12 14.08 6.63
N ALA A 68 1.96 13.37 7.75
CA ALA A 68 2.39 11.98 7.88
C ALA A 68 1.58 11.04 6.96
N ILE A 69 0.28 11.26 6.82
CA ILE A 69 -0.54 10.50 5.85
C ILE A 69 -0.10 10.79 4.41
N ALA A 70 0.15 12.05 4.05
CA ALA A 70 0.63 12.41 2.71
C ALA A 70 1.98 11.74 2.39
N GLN A 71 2.90 11.73 3.36
CA GLN A 71 4.19 11.04 3.24
C GLN A 71 3.99 9.52 3.11
N ALA A 72 3.12 8.91 3.91
CA ALA A 72 2.79 7.49 3.80
C ALA A 72 2.23 7.14 2.42
N VAL A 73 1.30 7.94 1.88
CA VAL A 73 0.75 7.78 0.52
C VAL A 73 1.86 7.84 -0.54
N ALA A 74 2.82 8.77 -0.40
CA ALA A 74 3.93 8.87 -1.34
C ALA A 74 4.82 7.63 -1.31
N ILE A 75 5.20 7.14 -0.12
CA ILE A 75 6.01 5.93 0.07
C ILE A 75 5.28 4.70 -0.47
N ILE A 76 4.00 4.52 -0.11
CA ILE A 76 3.18 3.39 -0.55
C ILE A 76 3.06 3.39 -2.08
N ARG A 77 2.82 4.56 -2.70
CA ARG A 77 2.77 4.69 -4.16
C ARG A 77 4.09 4.28 -4.82
N GLN A 78 5.23 4.70 -4.27
CA GLN A 78 6.55 4.30 -4.78
C GLN A 78 6.77 2.79 -4.66
N ARG A 79 6.39 2.18 -3.53
CA ARG A 79 6.48 0.73 -3.32
C ARG A 79 5.63 -0.03 -4.33
N VAL A 80 4.37 0.35 -4.52
CA VAL A 80 3.44 -0.30 -5.47
C VAL A 80 3.94 -0.16 -6.91
N ASN A 81 4.41 1.03 -7.29
CA ASN A 81 4.97 1.27 -8.63
C ASN A 81 6.23 0.44 -8.89
N SER A 82 7.08 0.24 -7.86
CA SER A 82 8.31 -0.58 -7.99
C SER A 82 8.02 -2.07 -8.21
N LEU A 83 6.80 -2.53 -7.88
CA LEU A 83 6.34 -3.90 -8.12
C LEU A 83 5.81 -4.11 -9.54
N GLY A 84 5.91 -3.10 -10.40
CA GLY A 84 5.50 -3.19 -11.81
C GLY A 84 4.00 -2.97 -12.04
N VAL A 85 3.25 -2.50 -11.05
CA VAL A 85 1.81 -2.23 -11.18
C VAL A 85 1.60 -0.75 -11.49
N ALA A 86 1.72 -0.39 -12.76
CA ALA A 86 1.74 0.99 -13.23
C ALA A 86 0.41 1.76 -13.07
N GLU A 87 -0.72 1.08 -12.82
CA GLU A 87 -2.05 1.70 -12.75
C GLU A 87 -2.69 1.66 -11.35
N SER A 88 -1.89 1.40 -10.33
CA SER A 88 -2.38 1.41 -8.95
C SER A 88 -2.75 2.81 -8.47
N GLN A 89 -3.84 2.90 -7.72
CA GLN A 89 -4.25 4.14 -7.07
C GLN A 89 -4.00 4.05 -5.57
N VAL A 90 -3.33 5.07 -5.03
CA VAL A 90 -3.13 5.22 -3.59
C VAL A 90 -3.66 6.58 -3.19
N THR A 91 -4.74 6.58 -2.41
CA THR A 91 -5.46 7.82 -2.00
C THR A 91 -5.69 7.84 -0.50
N ALA A 92 -5.56 9.02 0.10
CA ALA A 92 -6.01 9.26 1.45
C ALA A 92 -7.49 9.63 1.44
N GLN A 93 -8.27 9.05 2.36
CA GLN A 93 -9.70 9.33 2.54
C GLN A 93 -9.96 9.68 4.01
N GLY A 94 -11.01 10.47 4.26
CA GLY A 94 -11.37 10.91 5.61
C GLY A 94 -10.59 12.15 6.08
N THR A 95 -10.90 12.61 7.30
CA THR A 95 -10.30 13.79 7.93
C THR A 95 -9.99 13.52 9.40
N GLY A 96 -8.97 14.18 9.93
CA GLY A 96 -8.56 14.04 11.34
C GLY A 96 -8.14 12.60 11.67
N ASN A 97 -8.60 12.07 12.79
CA ASN A 97 -8.26 10.72 13.25
C ASN A 97 -8.93 9.58 12.45
N ASN A 98 -9.91 9.91 11.61
CA ASN A 98 -10.59 8.94 10.72
C ASN A 98 -9.96 8.90 9.32
N GLN A 99 -8.76 9.43 9.16
CA GLN A 99 -8.01 9.31 7.91
C GLN A 99 -7.61 7.85 7.68
N GLN A 100 -7.79 7.39 6.46
CA GLN A 100 -7.39 6.05 6.00
C GLN A 100 -6.73 6.14 4.64
N ILE A 101 -5.89 5.18 4.31
CA ILE A 101 -5.28 5.08 2.98
C ILE A 101 -5.95 3.93 2.24
N VAL A 102 -6.54 4.23 1.09
CA VAL A 102 -7.13 3.24 0.20
C VAL A 102 -6.16 2.99 -0.95
N ILE A 103 -5.82 1.72 -1.15
CA ILE A 103 -4.91 1.25 -2.17
C ILE A 103 -5.71 0.35 -3.09
N SER A 104 -5.85 0.74 -4.35
CA SER A 104 -6.54 -0.02 -5.38
C SER A 104 -5.54 -0.50 -6.42
N VAL A 105 -5.43 -1.80 -6.58
CA VAL A 105 -4.48 -2.48 -7.46
C VAL A 105 -5.26 -3.29 -8.48
N PRO A 106 -5.21 -2.92 -9.78
CA PRO A 106 -5.86 -3.71 -10.83
C PRO A 106 -5.11 -5.02 -11.08
N GLY A 107 -5.87 -6.08 -11.41
CA GLY A 107 -5.34 -7.40 -11.80
C GLY A 107 -5.21 -8.41 -10.64
N ASP A 108 -4.75 -9.62 -10.96
CA ASP A 108 -4.71 -10.77 -10.04
C ASP A 108 -3.56 -10.75 -9.01
N THR A 109 -2.64 -9.79 -9.10
CA THR A 109 -1.47 -9.71 -8.21
C THR A 109 -1.77 -9.09 -6.84
N GLY A 110 -3.03 -8.79 -6.57
CA GLY A 110 -3.46 -7.97 -5.44
C GLY A 110 -3.06 -8.50 -4.06
N THR A 111 -3.15 -9.79 -3.80
CA THR A 111 -2.84 -10.36 -2.47
C THR A 111 -1.39 -10.16 -2.06
N ARG A 112 -0.44 -10.37 -2.97
CA ARG A 112 0.98 -10.15 -2.72
C ARG A 112 1.31 -8.68 -2.45
N ILE A 113 0.67 -7.78 -3.20
CA ILE A 113 0.88 -6.33 -3.04
C ILE A 113 0.29 -5.86 -1.70
N VAL A 114 -0.87 -6.39 -1.33
CA VAL A 114 -1.50 -6.13 -0.02
C VAL A 114 -0.56 -6.46 1.13
N ASP A 115 0.11 -7.60 1.06
CA ASP A 115 1.03 -8.03 2.11
C ASP A 115 2.26 -7.13 2.20
N LEU A 116 2.80 -6.70 1.06
CA LEU A 116 4.00 -5.84 1.00
C LEU A 116 3.72 -4.39 1.37
N VAL A 117 2.56 -3.88 0.99
CA VAL A 117 2.21 -2.47 1.21
C VAL A 117 1.74 -2.20 2.63
N GLY A 118 1.09 -3.19 3.28
CA GLY A 118 0.66 -3.08 4.67
C GLY A 118 1.79 -3.16 5.70
N GLN A 119 3.00 -3.54 5.28
CA GLN A 119 4.16 -3.55 6.16
C GLN A 119 4.66 -2.13 6.39
N THR A 120 4.80 -1.74 7.66
CA THR A 120 5.38 -0.45 8.04
C THR A 120 6.82 -0.34 7.57
N ALA A 121 7.47 -1.48 7.35
CA ALA A 121 8.88 -1.61 6.95
C ALA A 121 9.84 -0.88 7.89
N GLU A 122 9.52 -0.94 9.16
CA GLU A 122 10.35 -0.36 10.20
C GLU A 122 11.58 -1.24 10.43
N LEU A 123 12.65 -0.90 9.72
CA LEU A 123 13.93 -1.60 9.81
C LEU A 123 14.70 -1.16 11.04
N ARG A 124 15.15 -2.14 11.82
CA ARG A 124 15.98 -1.92 13.00
C ARG A 124 17.08 -2.97 13.10
N PHE A 125 18.28 -2.54 13.49
CA PHE A 125 19.38 -3.42 13.82
C PHE A 125 19.55 -3.45 15.34
N ARG A 126 19.49 -4.64 15.90
CA ARG A 126 19.51 -4.87 17.34
C ARG A 126 20.50 -5.94 17.70
N GLN A 127 21.28 -5.75 18.78
CA GLN A 127 22.12 -6.80 19.32
C GLN A 127 21.26 -7.94 19.84
N VAL A 128 21.67 -9.18 19.57
CA VAL A 128 21.02 -10.38 20.12
C VAL A 128 21.54 -10.63 21.53
N TYR A 129 20.64 -10.78 22.49
CA TYR A 129 20.98 -11.16 23.86
C TYR A 129 20.78 -12.65 24.12
N ALA A 130 19.69 -13.23 23.64
CA ALA A 130 19.38 -14.63 23.77
C ALA A 130 18.59 -15.15 22.57
N VAL A 131 18.72 -16.43 22.28
CA VAL A 131 17.99 -17.16 21.23
C VAL A 131 17.37 -18.40 21.85
N GLY A 132 16.14 -18.72 21.49
CA GLY A 132 15.44 -19.93 21.91
C GLY A 132 14.59 -20.54 20.81
N ALA A 133 14.11 -21.77 21.03
CA ALA A 133 13.16 -22.42 20.13
C ALA A 133 11.84 -21.66 20.08
N GLY A 134 11.16 -21.64 18.91
CA GLY A 134 9.95 -20.87 18.67
C GLY A 134 8.72 -21.32 19.47
N ASN A 135 8.71 -22.50 20.08
CA ASN A 135 7.63 -22.98 20.92
C ASN A 135 7.68 -22.39 22.33
N SER A 136 6.52 -22.36 23.01
CA SER A 136 6.41 -21.84 24.39
C SER A 136 6.92 -22.80 25.45
N HIS A 137 7.20 -24.06 25.12
CA HIS A 137 7.73 -25.04 26.08
C HIS A 137 9.23 -24.87 26.25
N THR A 138 9.62 -24.17 27.28
CA THR A 138 11.01 -24.11 27.74
C THR A 138 11.32 -25.32 28.57
N THR A 139 11.62 -26.43 27.93
CA THR A 139 12.49 -27.39 28.57
C THR A 139 13.90 -26.92 28.25
N SER A 140 14.59 -26.43 29.26
CA SER A 140 16.02 -26.11 29.18
C SER A 140 16.75 -27.39 28.80
N THR A 141 16.96 -27.60 27.51
CA THR A 141 17.83 -28.70 27.08
C THR A 141 19.25 -28.16 27.17
N SER A 142 19.84 -28.41 28.33
CA SER A 142 21.28 -28.40 28.49
C SER A 142 21.91 -29.14 27.31
N SER A 143 22.89 -28.50 26.70
CA SER A 143 23.82 -29.11 25.75
C SER A 143 24.20 -30.51 26.24
N THR A 144 23.76 -31.51 25.52
CA THR A 144 24.17 -32.90 25.76
C THR A 144 25.64 -33.01 25.37
N GLN A 145 26.51 -32.93 26.37
CA GLN A 145 27.84 -33.52 26.25
C GLN A 145 27.65 -34.99 25.90
N SER A 146 28.18 -35.42 24.78
CA SER A 146 28.32 -36.81 24.41
C SER A 146 29.12 -37.53 25.49
N THR A 147 28.41 -38.17 26.43
CA THR A 147 29.02 -39.14 27.35
C THR A 147 29.16 -40.45 26.60
N THR A 148 30.39 -40.80 26.28
CA THR A 148 30.82 -42.12 25.85
C THR A 148 30.34 -43.12 26.88
N VAL A 149 29.40 -44.00 26.52
CA VAL A 149 28.92 -45.09 27.37
C VAL A 149 30.04 -46.12 27.43
N THR A 150 30.77 -46.12 28.54
CA THR A 150 31.65 -47.25 28.91
C THR A 150 30.79 -48.27 29.65
N VAL A 151 30.66 -49.46 29.08
CA VAL A 151 29.94 -50.60 29.66
C VAL A 151 30.64 -51.05 30.97
N PRO A 152 29.95 -51.10 32.11
CA PRO A 152 30.55 -51.52 33.36
C PRO A 152 30.63 -53.09 33.42
N LYS A 153 31.77 -53.57 33.83
CA LYS A 153 32.05 -54.95 34.20
C LYS A 153 31.20 -55.38 35.42
N PRO A 154 30.59 -56.56 35.49
CA PRO A 154 29.74 -56.96 36.60
C PRO A 154 30.55 -57.18 37.85
N GLY A 155 30.15 -56.54 38.96
CA GLY A 155 30.70 -57.01 40.28
C GLY A 155 31.08 -55.91 41.30
N ALA A 156 30.52 -54.74 41.30
CA ALA A 156 30.78 -53.73 42.33
C ALA A 156 29.49 -53.33 43.10
N LYS A 157 29.54 -53.46 44.44
CA LYS A 157 28.46 -53.07 45.38
C LYS A 157 28.13 -51.59 45.29
N PRO A 158 26.86 -51.18 45.45
CA PRO A 158 26.45 -49.78 45.36
C PRO A 158 26.90 -48.99 46.60
N ILE A 159 27.60 -47.85 46.34
CA ILE A 159 27.88 -46.84 47.35
C ILE A 159 26.71 -45.80 47.28
N PRO A 160 26.07 -45.43 48.40
CA PRO A 160 25.00 -44.46 48.40
C PRO A 160 25.58 -43.04 48.05
N LYS A 161 25.36 -42.58 46.85
CA LYS A 161 25.64 -41.17 46.48
C LYS A 161 24.52 -40.28 47.02
N LYS A 162 24.89 -39.44 47.99
CA LYS A 162 24.11 -38.27 48.43
C LYS A 162 23.90 -37.39 47.20
N SER A 163 22.69 -37.37 46.65
CA SER A 163 22.31 -36.52 45.51
C SER A 163 22.25 -35.07 45.98
N THR A 164 23.26 -34.30 45.65
CA THR A 164 23.20 -32.84 45.66
C THR A 164 22.30 -32.44 44.49
N PRO A 165 21.26 -31.62 44.69
CA PRO A 165 20.44 -31.14 43.57
C PRO A 165 21.35 -30.43 42.57
N PRO A 166 21.15 -30.59 41.25
CA PRO A 166 21.91 -29.86 40.26
C PRO A 166 21.69 -28.36 40.48
N ALA A 167 22.80 -27.62 40.56
CA ALA A 167 22.78 -26.16 40.63
C ALA A 167 21.95 -25.63 39.45
N VAL A 168 20.88 -24.97 39.75
CA VAL A 168 20.10 -24.24 38.75
C VAL A 168 21.00 -23.13 38.22
N LEU A 169 21.60 -23.35 37.05
CA LEU A 169 22.35 -22.32 36.33
C LEU A 169 21.35 -21.24 35.92
N THR A 170 21.30 -20.18 36.71
CA THR A 170 20.61 -18.97 36.30
C THR A 170 21.31 -18.43 35.05
N PRO A 171 20.60 -18.30 33.94
CA PRO A 171 21.21 -17.72 32.75
C PRO A 171 21.68 -16.29 33.07
N THR A 172 22.98 -16.04 32.89
CA THR A 172 23.56 -14.70 33.07
C THR A 172 23.29 -13.89 31.80
N TYR A 173 22.29 -13.05 31.85
CA TYR A 173 21.98 -12.15 30.74
C TYR A 173 22.85 -10.88 30.77
N PRO A 174 23.10 -10.22 29.60
CA PRO A 174 23.77 -8.94 29.56
C PRO A 174 23.00 -7.87 30.35
N THR A 175 23.74 -6.88 30.83
CA THR A 175 23.16 -5.73 31.54
C THR A 175 22.06 -5.09 30.67
N GLY A 176 20.81 -5.07 31.18
CA GLY A 176 19.63 -4.55 30.44
C GLY A 176 18.52 -5.56 30.20
N VAL A 177 18.76 -6.87 30.44
CA VAL A 177 17.69 -7.87 30.40
C VAL A 177 17.01 -7.93 31.75
N THR A 178 15.74 -7.56 31.81
CA THR A 178 14.94 -7.59 33.01
C THR A 178 14.18 -8.90 33.15
N LYS A 179 13.82 -9.28 34.39
CA LYS A 179 12.99 -10.45 34.66
C LYS A 179 11.67 -10.44 33.88
N SER A 180 11.13 -9.26 33.57
CA SER A 180 9.91 -9.12 32.78
C SER A 180 10.12 -9.49 31.30
N LEU A 181 11.30 -9.25 30.72
CA LEU A 181 11.67 -9.68 29.38
C LEU A 181 11.82 -11.20 29.32
N ASP A 182 12.39 -11.82 30.32
CA ASP A 182 12.48 -13.27 30.44
C ASP A 182 11.11 -13.94 30.46
N LEU A 183 10.18 -13.41 31.26
CA LEU A 183 8.82 -13.93 31.30
C LEU A 183 8.11 -13.79 29.95
N LYS A 184 8.28 -12.65 29.27
CA LYS A 184 7.74 -12.45 27.90
C LYS A 184 8.36 -13.43 26.93
N PHE A 185 9.67 -13.66 27.02
CA PHE A 185 10.38 -14.61 26.14
C PHE A 185 9.92 -16.05 26.39
N ALA A 186 9.75 -16.46 27.63
CA ALA A 186 9.23 -17.78 27.96
C ALA A 186 7.80 -17.99 27.46
N ALA A 187 6.94 -17.00 27.61
CA ALA A 187 5.53 -17.05 27.21
C ALA A 187 5.32 -16.94 25.69
N LEU A 188 6.27 -16.37 24.93
CA LEU A 188 6.13 -16.15 23.51
C LEU A 188 6.15 -17.47 22.75
N ASP A 189 5.08 -17.74 21.99
CA ASP A 189 4.90 -18.89 21.11
C ASP A 189 4.92 -18.45 19.65
N CYS A 190 6.04 -18.66 18.98
CA CYS A 190 6.26 -18.26 17.59
C CYS A 190 5.63 -19.22 16.57
N THR A 191 5.11 -20.36 16.99
CA THR A 191 4.39 -21.28 16.10
C THR A 191 3.03 -20.69 15.70
N LYS A 192 2.46 -19.84 16.55
CA LYS A 192 1.18 -19.15 16.29
C LYS A 192 1.37 -18.03 15.27
N ALA A 193 0.58 -18.07 14.18
CA ALA A 193 0.65 -17.07 13.11
C ALA A 193 0.42 -15.63 13.61
N VAL A 194 -0.44 -15.44 14.63
CA VAL A 194 -0.72 -14.10 15.20
C VAL A 194 0.53 -13.43 15.77
N ASN A 195 1.48 -14.18 16.33
CA ASN A 195 2.73 -13.66 16.89
C ASN A 195 3.79 -13.37 15.83
N ARG A 196 3.51 -13.69 14.56
CA ARG A 196 4.37 -13.46 13.39
C ARG A 196 3.78 -12.46 12.38
N GLN A 197 2.63 -11.87 12.67
CA GLN A 197 1.94 -10.95 11.74
C GLN A 197 2.34 -9.47 11.92
N GLY A 198 3.50 -9.18 12.56
CA GLY A 198 3.97 -7.80 12.71
C GLY A 198 3.16 -6.95 13.71
N GLY A 199 2.47 -7.58 14.65
CA GLY A 199 1.64 -6.91 15.67
C GLY A 199 2.40 -6.44 16.92
N ASN A 200 3.67 -6.77 17.05
CA ASN A 200 4.47 -6.34 18.19
C ASN A 200 4.90 -4.88 17.99
N ILE A 201 4.55 -4.03 18.98
CA ILE A 201 5.03 -2.66 18.99
C ILE A 201 6.55 -2.72 19.16
N ASP A 202 7.26 -2.33 18.11
CA ASP A 202 8.71 -2.26 18.09
C ASP A 202 9.15 -0.81 18.35
N GLU A 203 9.47 -0.47 19.59
CA GLU A 203 10.01 0.84 19.96
C GLU A 203 11.55 0.81 19.95
N ALA A 204 12.18 1.80 19.30
CA ALA A 204 13.62 1.82 19.14
C ALA A 204 14.39 1.79 20.46
N GLY A 205 13.95 2.56 21.44
CA GLY A 205 14.67 2.77 22.71
C GLY A 205 14.59 1.64 23.73
N ILE A 206 13.75 0.61 23.50
CA ILE A 206 13.54 -0.46 24.46
C ILE A 206 13.94 -1.83 23.89
N PRO A 207 14.37 -2.78 24.73
CA PRO A 207 14.61 -4.16 24.33
C PRO A 207 13.33 -4.82 23.83
N LEU A 208 13.48 -5.71 22.84
CA LEU A 208 12.39 -6.39 22.17
C LEU A 208 12.48 -7.91 22.34
N VAL A 209 11.33 -8.55 22.56
CA VAL A 209 11.20 -10.02 22.43
C VAL A 209 10.43 -10.29 21.14
N ALA A 210 11.05 -11.02 20.22
CA ALA A 210 10.52 -11.20 18.87
C ALA A 210 10.67 -12.63 18.35
N CYS A 211 9.79 -13.01 17.43
CA CYS A 211 9.90 -14.24 16.65
C CYS A 211 10.73 -14.02 15.39
N ASN A 212 11.33 -15.09 14.87
CA ASN A 212 11.76 -15.06 13.48
C ASN A 212 10.56 -15.26 12.54
N ARG A 213 10.79 -14.96 11.28
CA ARG A 213 9.77 -15.04 10.22
C ARG A 213 9.19 -16.45 10.09
N ASP A 214 10.03 -17.49 10.24
CA ASP A 214 9.64 -18.90 10.03
C ASP A 214 8.94 -19.51 11.25
N GLY A 215 8.94 -18.81 12.38
CA GLY A 215 8.36 -19.31 13.63
C GLY A 215 9.21 -20.39 14.34
N THR A 216 10.41 -20.67 13.83
CA THR A 216 11.31 -21.69 14.38
C THR A 216 12.11 -21.22 15.59
N GLY A 217 12.31 -19.88 15.69
CA GLY A 217 13.11 -19.25 16.73
C GLY A 217 12.45 -18.04 17.37
N LYS A 218 12.86 -17.74 18.60
CA LYS A 218 12.52 -16.52 19.33
C LYS A 218 13.79 -15.89 19.90
N TYR A 219 13.75 -14.56 20.06
CA TYR A 219 14.93 -13.76 20.39
C TYR A 219 14.62 -12.77 21.52
N ILE A 220 15.59 -12.55 22.38
CA ILE A 220 15.67 -11.33 23.20
C ILE A 220 16.68 -10.42 22.55
N LEU A 221 16.25 -9.22 22.20
CA LEU A 221 17.02 -8.22 21.48
C LEU A 221 17.21 -6.95 22.30
N GLY A 222 18.37 -6.34 22.20
CA GLY A 222 18.66 -5.04 22.79
C GLY A 222 17.85 -3.91 22.16
N ALA A 223 18.05 -2.67 22.65
CA ALA A 223 17.53 -1.49 22.01
C ALA A 223 18.05 -1.38 20.56
N ALA A 224 17.27 -0.75 19.66
CA ALA A 224 17.70 -0.52 18.30
C ALA A 224 18.82 0.53 18.25
N GLU A 225 19.93 0.19 17.63
CA GLU A 225 21.09 1.08 17.51
C GLU A 225 21.17 1.74 16.13
N VAL A 226 20.70 1.03 15.10
CA VAL A 226 20.58 1.54 13.74
C VAL A 226 19.14 1.36 13.30
N VAL A 227 18.60 2.35 12.63
CA VAL A 227 17.20 2.41 12.18
C VAL A 227 17.12 2.59 10.67
N GLY A 228 15.94 2.38 10.08
CA GLY A 228 15.75 2.45 8.64
C GLY A 228 16.14 3.77 8.01
N THR A 229 16.04 4.90 8.72
CA THR A 229 16.47 6.22 8.24
C THR A 229 18.01 6.37 8.14
N ASP A 230 18.75 5.46 8.75
CA ASP A 230 20.22 5.40 8.65
C ASP A 230 20.67 4.65 7.37
N VAL A 231 19.76 4.01 6.63
CA VAL A 231 20.02 3.35 5.33
C VAL A 231 19.84 4.35 4.19
N SER A 232 20.82 4.44 3.30
CA SER A 232 20.78 5.31 2.12
C SER A 232 20.27 4.60 0.86
N SER A 233 20.59 3.31 0.71
CA SER A 233 20.11 2.50 -0.41
C SER A 233 20.07 1.01 -0.07
N ALA A 234 19.19 0.30 -0.77
CA ALA A 234 19.08 -1.15 -0.71
C ALA A 234 18.89 -1.74 -2.11
N SER A 235 19.51 -2.89 -2.37
CA SER A 235 19.41 -3.60 -3.67
C SER A 235 19.49 -5.10 -3.47
N ALA A 236 18.72 -5.86 -4.24
CA ALA A 236 18.87 -7.31 -4.28
C ALA A 236 20.05 -7.71 -5.17
N SER A 237 20.83 -8.69 -4.74
CA SER A 237 21.98 -9.23 -5.47
C SER A 237 22.07 -10.74 -5.29
N LEU A 238 22.69 -11.42 -6.25
CA LEU A 238 23.02 -12.84 -6.13
C LEU A 238 24.39 -12.98 -5.47
N ASP A 239 24.47 -13.76 -4.41
CA ASP A 239 25.76 -14.10 -3.78
C ASP A 239 26.50 -15.16 -4.60
N GLN A 240 27.46 -14.71 -5.40
CA GLN A 240 28.30 -15.60 -6.22
C GLN A 240 29.48 -16.20 -5.44
N THR A 241 29.75 -15.70 -4.23
CA THR A 241 30.96 -16.04 -3.47
C THR A 241 30.73 -17.09 -2.37
N HIS A 242 29.52 -17.16 -1.80
CA HIS A 242 29.26 -17.99 -0.61
C HIS A 242 28.13 -19.02 -0.78
N GLY A 243 27.86 -19.47 -1.99
CA GLY A 243 26.91 -20.56 -2.23
C GLY A 243 25.66 -20.23 -3.05
N GLY A 244 25.61 -19.06 -3.70
CA GLY A 244 24.64 -18.79 -4.77
C GLY A 244 23.22 -18.44 -4.34
N GLY A 245 23.01 -17.97 -3.11
CA GLY A 245 21.71 -17.48 -2.63
C GLY A 245 21.46 -16.01 -2.97
N TRP A 246 20.18 -15.59 -2.95
CA TRP A 246 19.84 -14.18 -3.04
C TRP A 246 20.06 -13.46 -1.71
N MET A 247 20.60 -12.24 -1.78
CA MET A 247 20.87 -11.38 -0.62
C MET A 247 20.40 -9.95 -0.90
N VAL A 248 20.25 -9.15 0.15
CA VAL A 248 20.00 -7.71 0.05
C VAL A 248 21.24 -6.96 0.52
N LEU A 249 21.79 -6.15 -0.38
CA LEU A 249 22.88 -5.24 -0.09
C LEU A 249 22.30 -3.94 0.46
N LEU A 250 22.88 -3.47 1.56
CA LEU A 250 22.53 -2.21 2.21
C LEU A 250 23.72 -1.28 2.19
N ASN A 251 23.49 -0.01 1.89
CA ASN A 251 24.44 1.05 2.13
C ASN A 251 23.86 2.01 3.18
N PHE A 252 24.66 2.36 4.15
CA PHE A 252 24.31 3.31 5.20
C PHE A 252 24.69 4.72 4.81
N ASN A 253 23.98 5.71 5.34
CA ASN A 253 24.45 7.10 5.33
C ASN A 253 25.56 7.30 6.37
N GLY A 254 26.13 8.50 6.46
CA GLY A 254 27.25 8.77 7.39
C GLY A 254 26.93 8.47 8.86
N ASN A 255 25.73 8.78 9.30
CA ASN A 255 25.26 8.49 10.65
C ASN A 255 25.10 6.97 10.90
N GLY A 256 24.48 6.29 9.93
CA GLY A 256 24.30 4.83 9.98
C GLY A 256 25.63 4.09 9.94
N THR A 257 26.58 4.54 9.14
CA THR A 257 27.95 3.99 9.08
C THR A 257 28.63 4.04 10.45
N THR A 258 28.56 5.18 11.11
CA THR A 258 29.15 5.37 12.45
C THR A 258 28.49 4.45 13.48
N LYS A 259 27.15 4.42 13.52
CA LYS A 259 26.39 3.58 14.45
C LYS A 259 26.61 2.08 14.20
N PHE A 260 26.58 1.65 12.91
CA PHE A 260 26.75 0.25 12.56
C PHE A 260 28.19 -0.23 12.81
N GLY A 261 29.18 0.66 12.57
CA GLY A 261 30.57 0.43 12.94
C GLY A 261 30.75 0.26 14.45
N ALA A 262 30.10 1.08 15.25
CA ALA A 262 30.15 1.01 16.71
C ALA A 262 29.55 -0.30 17.26
N ILE A 263 28.33 -0.69 16.81
CA ILE A 263 27.71 -1.95 17.25
C ILE A 263 28.55 -3.17 16.86
N THR A 264 29.02 -3.23 15.61
CA THR A 264 29.80 -4.39 15.11
C THR A 264 31.15 -4.50 15.80
N THR A 265 31.83 -3.38 16.10
CA THR A 265 33.09 -3.36 16.87
C THR A 265 32.90 -3.86 18.30
N ARG A 266 31.73 -3.57 18.90
CA ARG A 266 31.41 -4.04 20.26
C ARG A 266 31.06 -5.51 20.27
N VAL A 267 30.14 -5.94 19.41
CA VAL A 267 29.59 -7.30 19.46
C VAL A 267 30.58 -8.37 19.02
N VAL A 268 31.52 -8.07 18.14
CA VAL A 268 32.54 -9.04 17.67
C VAL A 268 33.36 -9.66 18.81
N LYS A 269 33.46 -8.97 19.93
CA LYS A 269 34.23 -9.43 21.12
C LYS A 269 33.40 -10.29 22.06
N LEU A 270 32.11 -10.46 21.80
CA LEU A 270 31.20 -11.15 22.71
C LEU A 270 31.03 -12.63 22.31
N PRO A 271 30.66 -13.51 23.25
CA PRO A 271 30.35 -14.91 22.93
C PRO A 271 29.01 -15.02 22.18
N SER A 272 28.82 -16.10 21.42
CA SER A 272 27.52 -16.43 20.81
C SER A 272 26.48 -16.69 21.90
N PRO A 273 25.21 -16.19 21.72
CA PRO A 273 24.66 -15.47 20.56
C PRO A 273 24.82 -13.96 20.61
N GLN A 274 25.53 -13.41 21.59
CA GLN A 274 25.64 -11.95 21.81
C GLN A 274 26.48 -11.24 20.73
N ASN A 275 27.29 -12.01 19.97
CA ASN A 275 28.04 -11.53 18.81
C ASN A 275 27.20 -11.49 17.51
N GLN A 276 25.89 -11.60 17.63
CA GLN A 276 24.96 -11.50 16.51
C GLN A 276 24.25 -10.13 16.51
N VAL A 277 23.98 -9.63 15.31
CA VAL A 277 23.14 -8.45 15.08
C VAL A 277 21.91 -8.87 14.32
N ALA A 278 20.75 -8.78 14.97
CA ALA A 278 19.48 -9.10 14.35
C ALA A 278 19.01 -7.95 13.46
N VAL A 279 18.59 -8.30 12.25
CA VAL A 279 17.86 -7.44 11.33
C VAL A 279 16.38 -7.66 11.58
N VAL A 280 15.73 -6.67 12.17
CA VAL A 280 14.32 -6.68 12.56
C VAL A 280 13.54 -5.80 11.61
N LEU A 281 12.46 -6.33 11.08
CA LEU A 281 11.52 -5.59 10.22
C LEU A 281 10.11 -5.79 10.78
N ASP A 282 9.45 -4.69 11.12
CA ASP A 282 8.10 -4.70 11.73
C ASP A 282 7.97 -5.61 12.96
N GLY A 283 9.01 -5.64 13.81
CA GLY A 283 9.02 -6.45 15.02
C GLY A 283 9.32 -7.94 14.81
N LEU A 284 9.64 -8.37 13.59
CA LEU A 284 10.04 -9.75 13.27
C LEU A 284 11.52 -9.82 12.90
N VAL A 285 12.20 -10.85 13.39
CA VAL A 285 13.59 -11.12 13.02
C VAL A 285 13.64 -11.78 11.66
N TYR A 286 14.24 -11.10 10.69
CA TYR A 286 14.46 -11.64 9.34
C TYR A 286 15.72 -12.49 9.27
N THR A 287 16.79 -12.02 9.90
CA THR A 287 18.05 -12.72 10.01
C THR A 287 18.84 -12.20 11.21
N SER A 288 19.75 -12.99 11.75
CA SER A 288 20.63 -12.61 12.87
C SER A 288 22.05 -13.13 12.62
N PRO A 289 22.76 -12.55 11.63
CA PRO A 289 24.10 -13.00 11.31
C PRO A 289 25.09 -12.79 12.46
N GLN A 290 26.04 -13.70 12.57
CA GLN A 290 27.18 -13.58 13.47
C GLN A 290 28.17 -12.56 12.89
N ILE A 291 28.66 -11.66 13.72
CA ILE A 291 29.65 -10.64 13.34
C ILE A 291 31.03 -11.19 13.65
N ASN A 292 31.78 -11.51 12.60
CA ASN A 292 33.14 -12.06 12.70
C ASN A 292 34.23 -10.97 12.63
N SER A 293 33.89 -9.79 12.11
CA SER A 293 34.76 -8.61 12.04
C SER A 293 33.96 -7.33 12.13
N ALA A 294 34.57 -6.24 12.59
CA ALA A 294 33.93 -4.93 12.61
C ALA A 294 33.66 -4.45 11.18
N ILE A 295 32.43 -3.94 10.94
CA ILE A 295 31.97 -3.45 9.65
C ILE A 295 31.90 -1.93 9.71
N VAL A 296 32.94 -1.26 9.26
CA VAL A 296 33.11 0.20 9.34
C VAL A 296 33.00 0.89 7.98
N ALA A 297 32.86 0.12 6.90
CA ALA A 297 32.84 0.65 5.54
C ALA A 297 31.48 1.22 5.08
N GLY A 298 30.46 1.17 5.93
CA GLY A 298 29.14 1.73 5.61
C GLY A 298 28.26 0.86 4.72
N ASN A 299 28.65 -0.41 4.50
CA ASN A 299 27.86 -1.38 3.76
C ASN A 299 27.60 -2.62 4.61
N ALA A 300 26.44 -3.24 4.44
CA ALA A 300 26.08 -4.51 5.05
C ALA A 300 25.29 -5.36 4.06
N GLN A 301 25.25 -6.65 4.32
CA GLN A 301 24.42 -7.57 3.54
C GLN A 301 23.49 -8.35 4.44
N ILE A 302 22.24 -8.47 4.00
CA ILE A 302 21.24 -9.32 4.63
C ILE A 302 21.23 -10.62 3.85
N THR A 303 21.78 -11.68 4.45
CA THR A 303 21.80 -13.02 3.88
C THR A 303 20.71 -13.87 4.50
N GLY A 304 20.20 -14.84 3.75
CA GLY A 304 19.15 -15.77 4.19
C GLY A 304 18.69 -16.62 3.01
N ASN A 305 17.80 -17.56 3.25
CA ASN A 305 17.20 -18.38 2.19
C ASN A 305 16.15 -17.58 1.40
N PHE A 306 16.60 -16.52 0.71
CA PHE A 306 15.72 -15.67 -0.11
C PHE A 306 15.59 -16.22 -1.52
N THR A 307 14.37 -16.23 -2.05
CA THR A 307 14.16 -16.28 -3.50
C THR A 307 14.48 -14.90 -4.11
N GLN A 308 14.70 -14.84 -5.42
CA GLN A 308 14.91 -13.56 -6.13
C GLN A 308 13.81 -12.54 -5.81
N THR A 309 12.59 -12.99 -5.85
CA THR A 309 11.41 -12.17 -5.59
C THR A 309 11.41 -11.62 -4.17
N GLN A 310 11.69 -12.47 -3.17
CA GLN A 310 11.75 -12.06 -1.77
C GLN A 310 12.87 -11.04 -1.50
N ALA A 311 14.04 -11.25 -2.08
CA ALA A 311 15.15 -10.31 -1.95
C ALA A 311 14.84 -8.95 -2.62
N SER A 312 14.23 -8.99 -3.81
CA SER A 312 13.84 -7.77 -4.53
C SER A 312 12.74 -7.00 -3.78
N ASP A 313 11.74 -7.70 -3.26
CA ASP A 313 10.66 -7.10 -2.48
C ASP A 313 11.21 -6.44 -1.21
N LEU A 314 12.08 -7.16 -0.46
CA LEU A 314 12.72 -6.63 0.73
C LEU A 314 13.60 -5.40 0.40
N ALA A 315 14.40 -5.47 -0.66
CA ALA A 315 15.23 -4.35 -1.09
C ALA A 315 14.39 -3.12 -1.45
N ASN A 316 13.27 -3.30 -2.17
CA ASN A 316 12.36 -2.21 -2.52
C ASN A 316 11.72 -1.58 -1.28
N VAL A 317 11.27 -2.40 -0.33
CA VAL A 317 10.70 -1.94 0.93
C VAL A 317 11.73 -1.11 1.73
N LEU A 318 12.97 -1.58 1.82
CA LEU A 318 14.05 -0.90 2.55
C LEU A 318 14.54 0.37 1.83
N LYS A 319 14.57 0.36 0.50
CA LYS A 319 14.97 1.51 -0.33
C LYS A 319 14.07 2.73 -0.14
N TYR A 320 12.76 2.51 -0.01
CA TYR A 320 11.78 3.59 0.12
C TYR A 320 11.51 4.00 1.58
N GLY A 321 12.14 3.31 2.54
CA GLY A 321 12.10 3.65 3.96
C GLY A 321 10.85 3.21 4.70
N ALA A 322 10.85 3.43 6.00
CA ALA A 322 9.72 3.15 6.90
C ALA A 322 8.57 4.14 6.69
N LEU A 323 7.35 3.65 6.86
CA LEU A 323 6.17 4.52 6.92
C LEU A 323 6.25 5.37 8.21
N PRO A 324 5.85 6.65 8.15
CA PRO A 324 5.88 7.55 9.31
C PRO A 324 4.86 7.18 10.40
N LEU A 325 3.94 6.27 10.07
CA LEU A 325 2.89 5.74 10.95
C LEU A 325 2.77 4.24 10.73
N SER A 326 2.44 3.50 11.79
CA SER A 326 2.00 2.12 11.65
C SER A 326 0.53 2.09 11.23
N PHE A 327 0.19 1.10 10.41
CA PHE A 327 -1.16 0.94 9.89
C PHE A 327 -1.70 -0.44 10.23
N ASP A 328 -2.96 -0.48 10.64
CA ASP A 328 -3.71 -1.72 10.72
C ASP A 328 -4.36 -1.98 9.35
N ARG A 329 -4.30 -3.24 8.93
CA ARG A 329 -4.99 -3.67 7.72
C ARG A 329 -6.50 -3.72 8.03
N GLY A 330 -7.26 -2.87 7.34
CA GLY A 330 -8.71 -2.88 7.37
C GLY A 330 -9.29 -3.85 6.36
N ASN A 331 -10.35 -3.43 5.67
CA ASN A 331 -11.04 -4.26 4.68
C ASN A 331 -10.17 -4.54 3.45
N VAL A 332 -10.19 -5.79 3.00
CA VAL A 332 -9.60 -6.23 1.72
C VAL A 332 -10.74 -6.68 0.84
N GLU A 333 -10.99 -5.93 -0.24
CA GLU A 333 -12.04 -6.21 -1.20
C GLU A 333 -11.41 -6.66 -2.52
N GLN A 334 -11.81 -7.83 -2.98
CA GLN A 334 -11.34 -8.40 -4.25
C GLN A 334 -12.45 -8.43 -5.25
N VAL A 335 -12.25 -7.77 -6.39
CA VAL A 335 -13.22 -7.72 -7.50
C VAL A 335 -12.69 -8.55 -8.67
N SER A 336 -13.51 -9.50 -9.13
CA SER A 336 -13.14 -10.34 -10.27
C SER A 336 -13.10 -9.53 -11.58
N PRO A 337 -12.02 -9.62 -12.38
CA PRO A 337 -11.92 -8.94 -13.67
C PRO A 337 -13.04 -9.29 -14.65
N THR A 338 -13.50 -10.54 -14.62
CA THR A 338 -14.56 -11.03 -15.54
C THR A 338 -15.93 -10.41 -15.24
N LEU A 339 -16.26 -10.22 -13.97
CA LEU A 339 -17.51 -9.56 -13.58
C LEU A 339 -17.53 -8.08 -14.01
N GLY A 340 -16.44 -7.35 -13.80
CA GLY A 340 -16.34 -5.95 -14.18
C GLY A 340 -16.42 -5.72 -15.69
N ALA A 341 -15.74 -6.53 -16.49
CA ALA A 341 -15.77 -6.44 -17.95
C ALA A 341 -17.16 -6.73 -18.52
N ASN A 342 -17.85 -7.74 -18.02
CA ASN A 342 -19.22 -8.07 -18.44
C ASN A 342 -20.20 -6.94 -18.08
N GLN A 343 -20.13 -6.41 -16.86
CA GLN A 343 -20.97 -5.30 -16.43
C GLN A 343 -20.75 -4.02 -17.25
N LEU A 344 -19.49 -3.75 -17.62
CA LEU A 344 -19.15 -2.63 -18.51
C LEU A 344 -19.78 -2.81 -19.91
N HIS A 345 -19.61 -4.00 -20.49
CA HIS A 345 -20.16 -4.33 -21.81
C HIS A 345 -21.69 -4.20 -21.82
N ASP A 346 -22.36 -4.81 -20.83
CA ASP A 346 -23.83 -4.82 -20.76
C ASP A 346 -24.39 -3.42 -20.44
N GLY A 347 -23.71 -2.64 -19.59
CA GLY A 347 -24.06 -1.26 -19.32
C GLY A 347 -23.93 -0.34 -20.52
N LEU A 348 -22.85 -0.49 -21.29
CA LEU A 348 -22.64 0.29 -22.52
C LEU A 348 -23.66 -0.11 -23.60
N LEU A 349 -23.97 -1.40 -23.74
CA LEU A 349 -24.96 -1.89 -24.69
C LEU A 349 -26.36 -1.34 -24.36
N ALA A 350 -26.76 -1.40 -23.09
CA ALA A 350 -28.03 -0.86 -22.64
C ALA A 350 -28.13 0.67 -22.85
N GLY A 351 -27.04 1.40 -22.53
CA GLY A 351 -26.94 2.85 -22.78
C GLY A 351 -27.03 3.22 -24.25
N LEU A 352 -26.33 2.47 -25.10
CA LEU A 352 -26.38 2.65 -26.56
C LEU A 352 -27.77 2.41 -27.13
N LEU A 353 -28.43 1.31 -26.73
CA LEU A 353 -29.81 1.01 -27.13
C LEU A 353 -30.77 2.10 -26.70
N GLY A 354 -30.67 2.59 -25.46
CA GLY A 354 -31.48 3.71 -24.95
C GLY A 354 -31.25 4.98 -25.77
N LEU A 355 -30.01 5.32 -26.09
CA LEU A 355 -29.65 6.48 -26.89
C LEU A 355 -30.23 6.37 -28.31
N ILE A 356 -30.12 5.21 -28.97
CA ILE A 356 -30.69 4.97 -30.31
C ILE A 356 -32.19 5.17 -30.28
N LEU A 357 -32.90 4.64 -29.29
CA LEU A 357 -34.35 4.81 -29.14
C LEU A 357 -34.74 6.28 -29.00
N VAL A 358 -34.02 7.07 -28.19
CA VAL A 358 -34.25 8.50 -28.01
C VAL A 358 -33.99 9.26 -29.32
N ILE A 359 -32.91 8.93 -30.06
CA ILE A 359 -32.61 9.53 -31.35
C ILE A 359 -33.73 9.22 -32.36
N LEU A 360 -34.14 7.98 -32.50
CA LEU A 360 -35.21 7.57 -33.39
C LEU A 360 -36.52 8.32 -33.06
N TYR A 361 -36.92 8.34 -31.78
CA TYR A 361 -38.08 9.09 -31.33
C TYR A 361 -37.98 10.56 -31.69
N SER A 362 -36.85 11.22 -31.40
CA SER A 362 -36.64 12.63 -31.67
C SER A 362 -36.71 12.96 -33.17
N VAL A 363 -36.09 12.14 -34.02
CA VAL A 363 -36.12 12.35 -35.47
C VAL A 363 -37.49 12.13 -36.07
N PHE A 364 -38.21 11.04 -35.69
CA PHE A 364 -39.55 10.77 -36.20
C PHE A 364 -40.61 11.80 -35.73
N TYR A 365 -40.56 12.18 -34.45
CA TYR A 365 -41.59 13.05 -33.87
C TYR A 365 -41.32 14.55 -34.15
N TYR A 366 -40.07 15.01 -33.99
CA TYR A 366 -39.70 16.41 -34.15
C TYR A 366 -39.13 16.75 -35.53
N ARG A 367 -38.91 15.80 -36.41
CA ARG A 367 -38.35 15.97 -37.77
C ARG A 367 -37.10 16.87 -37.79
N GLY A 368 -37.14 18.04 -38.40
CA GLY A 368 -35.99 18.95 -38.50
C GLY A 368 -35.40 19.42 -37.15
N LEU A 369 -36.25 19.59 -36.12
CA LEU A 369 -35.79 19.88 -34.74
C LEU A 369 -35.10 18.69 -34.10
N GLY A 370 -35.45 17.45 -34.48
CA GLY A 370 -34.78 16.25 -34.03
C GLY A 370 -33.28 16.21 -34.38
N ILE A 371 -32.90 16.77 -35.53
CA ILE A 371 -31.48 16.86 -35.91
C ILE A 371 -30.70 17.74 -34.95
N VAL A 372 -31.31 18.86 -34.49
CA VAL A 372 -30.72 19.74 -33.47
C VAL A 372 -30.54 19.02 -32.15
N SER A 373 -31.54 18.21 -31.74
CA SER A 373 -31.44 17.34 -30.53
C SER A 373 -30.26 16.37 -30.64
N VAL A 374 -30.13 15.68 -31.76
CA VAL A 374 -29.00 14.75 -31.98
C VAL A 374 -27.64 15.47 -31.91
N GLY A 375 -27.53 16.62 -32.58
CA GLY A 375 -26.31 17.45 -32.51
C GLY A 375 -25.97 17.88 -31.08
N SER A 376 -26.98 18.28 -30.30
CA SER A 376 -26.79 18.68 -28.90
C SER A 376 -26.39 17.50 -27.99
N LEU A 377 -27.00 16.31 -28.16
CA LEU A 377 -26.63 15.08 -27.44
C LEU A 377 -25.20 14.66 -27.77
N THR A 378 -24.78 14.78 -29.04
CA THR A 378 -23.40 14.50 -29.45
C THR A 378 -22.41 15.43 -28.74
N VAL A 379 -22.72 16.74 -28.68
CA VAL A 379 -21.90 17.73 -27.96
C VAL A 379 -21.86 17.42 -26.46
N ALA A 380 -23.00 17.09 -25.85
CA ALA A 380 -23.08 16.75 -24.44
C ALA A 380 -22.25 15.48 -24.11
N GLY A 381 -22.36 14.45 -24.94
CA GLY A 381 -21.53 13.25 -24.82
C GLY A 381 -20.02 13.52 -24.96
N GLY A 382 -19.65 14.37 -25.92
CA GLY A 382 -18.26 14.82 -26.11
C GLY A 382 -17.72 15.57 -24.91
N ILE A 383 -18.50 16.49 -24.34
CA ILE A 383 -18.13 17.22 -23.11
C ILE A 383 -17.96 16.27 -21.93
N THR A 384 -18.89 15.34 -21.74
CA THR A 384 -18.82 14.34 -20.68
C THR A 384 -17.55 13.47 -20.80
N TYR A 385 -17.23 13.00 -22.01
CA TYR A 385 -16.02 12.24 -22.27
C TYR A 385 -14.74 13.04 -21.95
N LEU A 386 -14.67 14.29 -22.43
CA LEU A 386 -13.55 15.17 -22.13
C LEU A 386 -13.41 15.47 -20.63
N LEU A 387 -14.53 15.62 -19.93
CA LEU A 387 -14.53 15.83 -18.49
C LEU A 387 -13.92 14.62 -17.76
N PHE A 388 -14.27 13.40 -18.15
CA PHE A 388 -13.68 12.19 -17.58
C PHE A 388 -12.17 12.09 -17.84
N LEU A 389 -11.70 12.47 -19.03
CA LEU A 389 -10.27 12.53 -19.34
C LEU A 389 -9.54 13.55 -18.45
N LEU A 390 -10.07 14.77 -18.33
CA LEU A 390 -9.46 15.84 -17.55
C LEU A 390 -9.43 15.52 -16.05
N LEU A 391 -10.55 15.01 -15.51
CA LEU A 391 -10.62 14.62 -14.10
C LEU A 391 -9.67 13.45 -13.81
N GLY A 392 -9.56 12.49 -14.75
CA GLY A 392 -8.61 11.38 -14.65
C GLY A 392 -7.17 11.86 -14.58
N LYS A 393 -6.83 12.95 -15.30
CA LYS A 393 -5.49 13.52 -15.36
C LYS A 393 -5.16 14.38 -14.14
N TRP A 394 -6.08 15.25 -13.71
CA TRP A 394 -5.81 16.25 -12.69
C TRP A 394 -5.94 15.71 -11.26
N ILE A 395 -6.98 14.94 -10.99
CA ILE A 395 -7.29 14.45 -9.65
C ILE A 395 -7.21 12.92 -9.53
N GLY A 396 -6.82 12.22 -10.61
CA GLY A 396 -6.74 10.77 -10.59
C GLY A 396 -8.12 10.08 -10.57
N PHE A 397 -9.16 10.76 -11.05
CA PHE A 397 -10.50 10.19 -11.13
C PHE A 397 -10.51 8.94 -12.01
N SER A 398 -11.11 7.85 -11.53
CA SER A 398 -11.37 6.63 -12.29
C SER A 398 -12.88 6.44 -12.48
N LEU A 399 -13.25 6.09 -13.71
CA LEU A 399 -14.63 5.85 -14.10
C LEU A 399 -15.10 4.51 -13.54
N SER A 400 -16.04 4.57 -12.59
CA SER A 400 -16.69 3.42 -11.98
C SER A 400 -17.99 3.04 -12.72
N LEU A 401 -18.54 1.87 -12.41
CA LEU A 401 -19.87 1.46 -12.92
C LEU A 401 -20.95 2.50 -12.56
N ALA A 402 -20.91 3.03 -11.33
CA ALA A 402 -21.81 4.11 -10.91
C ALA A 402 -21.61 5.39 -11.74
N GLY A 403 -20.36 5.73 -12.11
CA GLY A 403 -20.03 6.85 -12.99
C GLY A 403 -20.62 6.70 -14.39
N ILE A 404 -20.56 5.48 -14.95
CA ILE A 404 -21.19 5.17 -16.26
C ILE A 404 -22.70 5.31 -16.18
N ALA A 405 -23.32 4.75 -15.15
CA ALA A 405 -24.77 4.89 -14.92
C ALA A 405 -25.17 6.37 -14.80
N GLY A 406 -24.39 7.17 -14.05
CA GLY A 406 -24.59 8.61 -13.93
C GLY A 406 -24.49 9.35 -15.26
N ALA A 407 -23.53 8.99 -16.13
CA ALA A 407 -23.38 9.56 -17.46
C ALA A 407 -24.59 9.23 -18.36
N ILE A 408 -25.07 7.99 -18.34
CA ILE A 408 -26.25 7.56 -19.11
C ILE A 408 -27.49 8.36 -18.65
N VAL A 409 -27.69 8.47 -17.33
CA VAL A 409 -28.81 9.25 -16.76
C VAL A 409 -28.70 10.73 -17.14
N SER A 410 -27.51 11.33 -17.10
CA SER A 410 -27.27 12.72 -17.50
C SER A 410 -27.63 12.99 -18.97
N ILE A 411 -27.28 12.05 -19.86
CA ILE A 411 -27.68 12.12 -21.28
C ILE A 411 -29.20 12.03 -21.42
N GLY A 412 -29.85 11.16 -20.65
CA GLY A 412 -31.31 11.04 -20.60
C GLY A 412 -32.01 12.32 -20.17
N ILE A 413 -31.55 12.96 -19.10
CA ILE A 413 -32.07 14.25 -18.60
C ILE A 413 -31.86 15.36 -19.64
N THR A 414 -30.71 15.35 -20.33
CA THR A 414 -30.43 16.31 -21.41
C THR A 414 -31.43 16.14 -22.57
N ALA A 415 -31.70 14.89 -22.97
CA ALA A 415 -32.70 14.60 -24.00
C ALA A 415 -34.11 15.03 -23.61
N ASP A 416 -34.53 14.75 -22.39
CA ASP A 416 -35.82 15.18 -21.84
C ASP A 416 -35.97 16.70 -21.85
N SER A 417 -34.95 17.44 -21.46
CA SER A 417 -34.93 18.91 -21.50
C SER A 417 -35.15 19.44 -22.88
N PHE A 418 -34.58 18.84 -23.94
CA PHE A 418 -34.84 19.21 -25.33
C PHE A 418 -36.25 18.88 -25.78
N ILE A 419 -36.81 17.74 -25.37
CA ILE A 419 -38.19 17.36 -25.68
C ILE A 419 -39.15 18.42 -25.14
N VAL A 420 -39.03 18.78 -23.87
CA VAL A 420 -39.88 19.80 -23.23
C VAL A 420 -39.71 21.17 -23.90
N TYR A 421 -38.49 21.53 -24.27
CA TYR A 421 -38.21 22.78 -24.97
C TYR A 421 -38.86 22.82 -26.36
N PHE A 422 -38.79 21.73 -27.14
CA PHE A 422 -39.38 21.66 -28.46
C PHE A 422 -40.91 21.61 -28.42
N GLU A 423 -41.50 20.94 -27.44
CA GLU A 423 -42.94 20.96 -27.21
C GLU A 423 -43.43 22.40 -26.97
N ARG A 424 -42.73 23.11 -26.08
CA ARG A 424 -43.03 24.51 -25.81
C ARG A 424 -42.90 25.39 -27.05
N LEU A 425 -41.84 25.22 -27.83
CA LEU A 425 -41.63 25.93 -29.08
C LEU A 425 -42.73 25.65 -30.08
N ARG A 426 -43.20 24.42 -30.20
CA ARG A 426 -44.26 24.00 -31.07
C ARG A 426 -45.59 24.63 -30.69
N ASP A 427 -45.90 24.70 -29.40
CA ASP A 427 -47.09 25.36 -28.90
C ASP A 427 -47.08 26.86 -29.18
N GLU A 428 -45.97 27.58 -28.95
CA GLU A 428 -45.86 28.99 -29.26
C GLU A 428 -46.01 29.28 -30.77
N VAL A 429 -45.49 28.38 -31.64
CA VAL A 429 -45.70 28.51 -33.10
C VAL A 429 -47.14 28.25 -33.50
N ARG A 430 -47.84 27.32 -32.86
CA ARG A 430 -49.27 27.03 -33.08
C ARG A 430 -50.13 28.23 -32.67
N ASP A 431 -49.79 28.95 -31.64
CA ASP A 431 -50.43 30.16 -31.16
C ASP A 431 -50.16 31.38 -32.01
N GLY A 432 -49.43 31.21 -33.15
CA GLY A 432 -49.21 32.28 -34.14
C GLY A 432 -48.11 33.25 -33.73
N ARG A 433 -47.30 32.95 -32.74
CA ARG A 433 -46.17 33.79 -32.34
C ARG A 433 -44.99 33.58 -33.28
N SER A 434 -44.31 34.71 -33.64
CA SER A 434 -43.12 34.62 -34.47
C SER A 434 -41.94 34.04 -33.72
N LEU A 435 -41.08 33.23 -34.36
CA LEU A 435 -39.84 32.65 -33.83
C LEU A 435 -38.73 33.70 -33.56
N ARG A 436 -39.03 34.99 -33.55
CA ARG A 436 -38.09 36.09 -33.24
C ARG A 436 -38.34 36.73 -31.90
#